data_d9682a17a54a1505af45d89c4e44c372
#
_entry.id   d9682a17a54a1505af45d89c4e44c372
#
_cell.length_a   1.000
_cell.length_b   1.000
_cell.length_c   1.000
_cell.angle_alpha   90.00
_cell.angle_beta   90.00
_cell.angle_gamma   90.00
#
_symmetry.space_group_name_H-M   'P 1'
#
loop_
_entity.id
_entity.type
_entity.pdbx_description
1 polymer ?
#
loop_
_entity_poly.entity_id
_entity_poly.type
_entity_poly.pdbx_seq_one_letter_code
_entity_poly.pdbx_strand_id
1 'polypeptide(L)'
;MEARAYGITLLDAATGTLYEARGVHIRIGRGHECELRLVGASEGVVSRVHAELAVGSSGALMLRDAGSTNGTFVNDERVTAPMPVRLGDRITLGRGGPVLVVEGLGTSPQMPVARGAAARNETRRSLWWLAALGIALLGLLWLKLRRP
;
A
#
# COMPACT_ATOMS: atom_id res chain seq x y z
N MET A 1 22.06 1.53 20.81
CA MET A 1 21.47 2.38 19.76
C MET A 1 20.29 1.61 19.20
N GLU A 2 19.06 1.92 19.64
CA GLU A 2 17.88 1.20 19.14
C GLU A 2 17.64 1.61 17.69
N ALA A 3 17.61 0.63 16.79
CA ALA A 3 17.27 0.86 15.40
C ALA A 3 15.79 1.28 15.33
N ARG A 4 15.53 2.53 15.00
CA ARG A 4 14.17 3.04 14.84
C ARG A 4 13.52 2.35 13.65
N ALA A 5 12.42 1.67 13.88
CA ALA A 5 11.61 1.10 12.81
C ALA A 5 10.92 2.24 12.04
N TYR A 6 10.94 2.14 10.71
CA TYR A 6 10.24 3.06 9.82
C TYR A 6 8.97 2.40 9.29
N GLY A 7 7.95 3.20 9.13
CA GLY A 7 6.73 2.81 8.43
C GLY A 7 6.75 3.36 7.01
N ILE A 8 6.34 2.54 6.05
CA ILE A 8 6.08 2.98 4.68
C ILE A 8 4.67 2.58 4.28
N THR A 9 4.00 3.46 3.58
CA THR A 9 2.72 3.20 2.92
C THR A 9 2.92 3.39 1.43
N LEU A 10 2.61 2.35 0.66
CA LEU A 10 2.69 2.34 -0.80
C LEU A 10 1.29 2.12 -1.37
N LEU A 11 0.91 2.94 -2.34
CA LEU A 11 -0.33 2.81 -3.11
C LEU A 11 -0.03 2.16 -4.46
N ASP A 12 -0.65 1.04 -4.76
CA ASP A 12 -0.64 0.51 -6.12
C ASP A 12 -1.51 1.40 -7.02
N ALA A 13 -0.88 2.05 -7.99
CA ALA A 13 -1.53 3.01 -8.86
C ALA A 13 -2.59 2.39 -9.79
N ALA A 14 -2.49 1.09 -10.08
CA ALA A 14 -3.42 0.38 -10.96
C ALA A 14 -4.64 -0.14 -10.22
N THR A 15 -4.45 -0.67 -9.00
CA THR A 15 -5.51 -1.34 -8.23
C THR A 15 -6.10 -0.47 -7.13
N GLY A 16 -5.42 0.61 -6.73
CA GLY A 16 -5.76 1.43 -5.57
C GLY A 16 -5.51 0.71 -4.23
N THR A 17 -4.78 -0.40 -4.24
CA THR A 17 -4.48 -1.15 -3.03
C THR A 17 -3.38 -0.44 -2.23
N LEU A 18 -3.62 -0.24 -0.94
CA LEU A 18 -2.63 0.27 -0.01
C LEU A 18 -1.86 -0.89 0.63
N TYR A 19 -0.54 -0.79 0.57
CA TYR A 19 0.38 -1.70 1.23
C TYR A 19 1.10 -0.95 2.34
N GLU A 20 1.09 -1.50 3.55
CA GLU A 20 1.78 -0.94 4.69
C GLU A 20 2.81 -1.92 5.23
N ALA A 21 4.01 -1.45 5.47
CA ALA A 21 5.05 -2.23 6.12
C ALA A 21 5.82 -1.38 7.13
N ARG A 22 6.41 -2.05 8.12
CA ARG A 22 7.24 -1.43 9.16
C ARG A 22 8.46 -2.27 9.42
N GLY A 23 9.59 -1.63 9.55
CA GLY A 23 10.84 -2.32 9.84
C GLY A 23 12.05 -1.43 9.62
N VAL A 24 13.23 -1.97 9.94
CA VAL A 24 14.53 -1.38 9.58
C VAL A 24 14.91 -1.79 8.15
N HIS A 25 14.51 -3.01 7.78
CA HIS A 25 14.58 -3.58 6.45
C HIS A 25 13.20 -4.06 6.05
N ILE A 26 12.74 -3.68 4.86
CA ILE A 26 11.44 -4.03 4.31
C ILE A 26 11.68 -4.61 2.92
N ARG A 27 11.40 -5.90 2.76
CA ARG A 27 11.47 -6.58 1.46
C ARG A 27 10.15 -6.42 0.74
N ILE A 28 10.23 -6.16 -0.56
CA ILE A 28 9.09 -5.96 -1.45
C ILE A 28 9.15 -7.05 -2.53
N GLY A 29 8.05 -7.75 -2.74
CA GLY A 29 7.98 -8.78 -3.76
C GLY A 29 6.73 -9.62 -3.65
N ARG A 30 6.64 -10.72 -4.45
CA ARG A 30 5.51 -11.66 -4.41
C ARG A 30 5.67 -12.78 -3.38
N GLY A 31 6.88 -12.96 -2.84
CA GLY A 31 7.20 -14.01 -1.89
C GLY A 31 6.57 -13.81 -0.52
N HIS A 32 6.30 -14.91 0.16
CA HIS A 32 5.75 -14.89 1.52
C HIS A 32 6.76 -14.39 2.57
N GLU A 33 8.03 -14.36 2.21
CA GLU A 33 9.14 -13.84 2.99
C GLU A 33 9.20 -12.30 3.00
N CYS A 34 8.40 -11.62 2.16
CA CYS A 34 8.40 -10.16 2.06
C CYS A 34 7.47 -9.54 3.11
N GLU A 35 7.95 -8.50 3.80
CA GLU A 35 7.15 -7.67 4.69
C GLU A 35 6.07 -6.92 3.89
N LEU A 36 6.37 -6.56 2.65
CA LEU A 36 5.45 -5.94 1.70
C LEU A 36 5.21 -6.90 0.55
N ARG A 37 4.24 -7.79 0.74
CA ARG A 37 3.89 -8.81 -0.23
C ARG A 37 2.84 -8.31 -1.20
N LEU A 38 3.18 -8.32 -2.50
CA LEU A 38 2.26 -7.97 -3.58
C LEU A 38 1.46 -9.21 -4.00
N VAL A 39 0.24 -9.30 -3.53
CA VAL A 39 -0.67 -10.41 -3.86
C VAL A 39 -1.32 -10.14 -5.22
N GLY A 40 -1.27 -11.13 -6.12
CA GLY A 40 -1.85 -10.98 -7.46
C GLY A 40 -0.97 -10.21 -8.46
N ALA A 41 0.23 -9.77 -8.05
CA ALA A 41 1.20 -9.24 -9.00
C ALA A 41 1.57 -10.31 -10.04
N SER A 42 1.71 -9.88 -11.31
CA SER A 42 2.04 -10.76 -12.44
C SER A 42 3.25 -11.64 -12.14
N GLU A 43 3.04 -12.94 -12.03
CA GLU A 43 4.06 -13.91 -11.61
C GLU A 43 5.34 -13.90 -12.46
N GLY A 44 5.25 -13.42 -13.69
CA GLY A 44 6.41 -13.29 -14.59
C GLY A 44 7.18 -11.97 -14.44
N VAL A 45 6.63 -10.95 -13.76
CA VAL A 45 7.22 -9.61 -13.72
C VAL A 45 7.86 -9.32 -12.37
N VAL A 46 7.19 -9.66 -11.27
CA VAL A 46 7.67 -9.39 -9.91
C VAL A 46 8.39 -10.62 -9.35
N SER A 47 9.64 -10.45 -8.96
CA SER A 47 10.44 -11.51 -8.32
C SER A 47 9.92 -11.82 -6.90
N ARG A 48 10.30 -12.98 -6.35
CA ARG A 48 9.92 -13.38 -4.98
C ARG A 48 10.35 -12.33 -3.96
N VAL A 49 11.63 -11.96 -3.96
CA VAL A 49 12.14 -10.74 -3.37
C VAL A 49 12.61 -9.87 -4.53
N HIS A 50 11.98 -8.72 -4.74
CA HIS A 50 12.24 -7.88 -5.90
C HIS A 50 13.09 -6.67 -5.55
N ALA A 51 12.72 -5.99 -4.48
CA ALA A 51 13.41 -4.81 -3.98
C ALA A 51 13.45 -4.81 -2.46
N GLU A 52 14.33 -4.02 -1.90
CA GLU A 52 14.45 -3.82 -0.46
C GLU A 52 14.54 -2.33 -0.12
N LEU A 53 13.83 -1.96 0.92
CA LEU A 53 13.91 -0.67 1.56
C LEU A 53 14.69 -0.81 2.86
N ALA A 54 15.65 0.06 3.08
CA ALA A 54 16.42 0.14 4.33
C ALA A 54 16.69 1.58 4.70
N VAL A 55 16.87 1.82 5.99
CA VAL A 55 17.26 3.14 6.46
C VAL A 55 18.75 3.31 6.27
N GLY A 56 19.13 4.32 5.50
CA GLY A 56 20.52 4.70 5.33
C GLY A 56 21.09 5.37 6.57
N SER A 57 22.42 5.54 6.60
CA SER A 57 23.15 6.18 7.71
C SER A 57 22.71 7.63 7.98
N SER A 58 22.18 8.30 6.98
CA SER A 58 21.61 9.66 7.08
C SER A 58 20.18 9.70 7.66
N GLY A 59 19.56 8.53 7.94
CA GLY A 59 18.17 8.42 8.32
C GLY A 59 17.19 8.48 7.12
N ALA A 60 17.68 8.58 5.91
CA ALA A 60 16.86 8.52 4.69
C ALA A 60 16.50 7.07 4.36
N LEU A 61 15.28 6.88 3.85
CA LEU A 61 14.86 5.58 3.34
C LEU A 61 15.49 5.36 1.97
N MET A 62 16.24 4.26 1.84
CA MET A 62 16.95 3.89 0.63
C MET A 62 16.31 2.65 0.02
N LEU A 63 16.04 2.70 -1.29
CA LEU A 63 15.57 1.56 -2.07
C LEU A 63 16.76 0.95 -2.83
N ARG A 64 16.85 -0.37 -2.81
CA ARG A 64 17.78 -1.13 -3.65
C ARG A 64 17.05 -2.24 -4.41
N ASP A 65 17.54 -2.57 -5.59
CA ASP A 65 17.12 -3.78 -6.29
C ASP A 65 17.71 -5.00 -5.60
N ALA A 66 16.92 -6.03 -5.35
CA ALA A 66 17.34 -7.25 -4.65
C ALA A 66 17.82 -8.37 -5.62
N GLY A 67 18.32 -7.99 -6.79
CA GLY A 67 18.65 -8.95 -7.86
C GLY A 67 17.42 -9.41 -8.62
N SER A 68 16.48 -8.51 -8.86
CA SER A 68 15.25 -8.82 -9.56
C SER A 68 15.50 -9.19 -11.03
N THR A 69 14.63 -10.02 -11.60
CA THR A 69 14.73 -10.44 -13.00
C THR A 69 14.52 -9.28 -13.99
N ASN A 70 13.58 -8.38 -13.64
CA ASN A 70 13.13 -7.33 -14.57
C ASN A 70 13.55 -5.92 -14.16
N GLY A 71 14.31 -5.79 -13.07
CA GLY A 71 14.81 -4.52 -12.55
C GLY A 71 13.78 -3.73 -11.77
N THR A 72 14.26 -2.87 -10.88
CA THR A 72 13.48 -1.92 -10.10
C THR A 72 13.73 -0.52 -10.63
N PHE A 73 12.71 0.32 -10.65
CA PHE A 73 12.81 1.70 -11.14
C PHE A 73 12.19 2.67 -10.13
N VAL A 74 12.78 3.86 -9.98
CA VAL A 74 12.22 4.98 -9.22
C VAL A 74 12.05 6.15 -10.19
N ASN A 75 10.83 6.65 -10.35
CA ASN A 75 10.50 7.73 -11.29
C ASN A 75 11.08 7.48 -12.71
N ASP A 76 10.95 6.23 -13.18
CA ASP A 76 11.44 5.70 -14.46
C ASP A 76 12.97 5.56 -14.56
N GLU A 77 13.74 5.94 -13.54
CA GLU A 77 15.18 5.71 -13.44
C GLU A 77 15.47 4.33 -12.84
N ARG A 78 16.33 3.55 -13.50
CA ARG A 78 16.68 2.21 -13.04
C ARG A 78 17.55 2.27 -11.79
N VAL A 79 17.16 1.51 -10.77
CA VAL A 79 17.91 1.35 -9.52
C VAL A 79 19.10 0.42 -9.76
N THR A 80 20.29 0.98 -9.94
CA THR A 80 21.57 0.25 -10.08
C THR A 80 22.40 0.28 -8.81
N ALA A 81 22.11 1.22 -7.91
CA ALA A 81 22.69 1.39 -6.59
C ALA A 81 21.59 1.84 -5.62
N PRO A 82 21.78 1.77 -4.30
CA PRO A 82 20.77 2.26 -3.36
C PRO A 82 20.41 3.73 -3.64
N MET A 83 19.12 3.99 -3.84
CA MET A 83 18.55 5.32 -4.15
C MET A 83 17.65 5.80 -3.01
N PRO A 84 17.72 7.09 -2.62
CA PRO A 84 16.80 7.63 -1.64
C PRO A 84 15.37 7.67 -2.20
N VAL A 85 14.39 7.33 -1.34
CA VAL A 85 12.96 7.36 -1.69
C VAL A 85 12.27 8.43 -0.88
N ARG A 86 11.37 9.18 -1.51
CA ARG A 86 10.62 10.31 -0.94
C ARG A 86 9.12 10.10 -1.14
N LEU A 87 8.34 10.88 -0.39
CA LEU A 87 6.89 10.96 -0.62
C LEU A 87 6.60 11.37 -2.07
N GLY A 88 5.65 10.69 -2.69
CA GLY A 88 5.25 10.91 -4.08
C GLY A 88 6.10 10.17 -5.11
N ASP A 89 7.23 9.56 -4.74
CA ASP A 89 8.03 8.78 -5.68
C ASP A 89 7.26 7.54 -6.17
N ARG A 90 7.51 7.20 -7.42
CA ARG A 90 6.90 6.06 -8.10
C ARG A 90 7.93 4.93 -8.20
N ILE A 91 7.65 3.82 -7.54
CA ILE A 91 8.49 2.61 -7.57
C ILE A 91 7.85 1.63 -8.55
N THR A 92 8.54 1.27 -9.61
CA THR A 92 8.07 0.29 -10.59
C THR A 92 8.86 -1.01 -10.44
N LEU A 93 8.17 -2.12 -10.26
CA LEU A 93 8.77 -3.44 -10.06
C LEU A 93 8.73 -4.24 -11.36
N GLY A 94 9.78 -4.08 -12.16
CA GLY A 94 9.89 -4.64 -13.51
C GLY A 94 9.21 -3.77 -14.57
N ARG A 95 9.71 -3.82 -15.79
CA ARG A 95 9.08 -3.12 -16.93
C ARG A 95 7.69 -3.69 -17.18
N GLY A 96 6.67 -2.82 -17.14
CA GLY A 96 5.27 -3.22 -17.27
C GLY A 96 4.69 -3.88 -16.02
N GLY A 97 5.41 -3.87 -14.90
CA GLY A 97 4.95 -4.34 -13.61
C GLY A 97 4.18 -3.29 -12.80
N PRO A 98 3.81 -3.62 -11.56
CA PRO A 98 3.08 -2.73 -10.69
C PRO A 98 3.86 -1.45 -10.40
N VAL A 99 3.14 -0.34 -10.35
CA VAL A 99 3.65 0.98 -9.99
C VAL A 99 3.14 1.32 -8.60
N LEU A 100 4.05 1.42 -7.65
CA LEU A 100 3.76 1.73 -6.26
C LEU A 100 4.14 3.20 -5.99
N VAL A 101 3.18 4.00 -5.56
CA VAL A 101 3.41 5.40 -5.17
C VAL A 101 3.66 5.46 -3.68
N VAL A 102 4.68 6.19 -3.28
CA VAL A 102 5.01 6.40 -1.86
C VAL A 102 4.05 7.42 -1.26
N GLU A 103 3.06 6.96 -0.51
CA GLU A 103 2.03 7.79 0.11
C GLU A 103 2.36 8.19 1.56
N GLY A 104 3.17 7.39 2.25
CA GLY A 104 3.52 7.62 3.64
C GLY A 104 4.95 7.18 3.97
N LEU A 105 5.67 8.06 4.64
CA LEU A 105 6.96 7.78 5.26
C LEU A 105 6.91 8.31 6.70
N GLY A 106 7.11 7.45 7.68
CA GLY A 106 7.06 7.87 9.06
C GLY A 106 7.99 7.08 9.98
N THR A 107 8.61 7.78 10.92
CA THR A 107 9.17 7.16 12.13
C THR A 107 8.02 7.05 13.12
N SER A 108 7.52 5.83 13.36
CA SER A 108 6.52 5.64 14.40
C SER A 108 7.21 5.45 15.75
N PRO A 109 6.85 6.23 16.80
CA PRO A 109 7.14 5.81 18.15
C PRO A 109 6.37 4.52 18.41
N GLN A 110 7.06 3.50 18.91
CA GLN A 110 6.60 2.17 19.26
C GLN A 110 5.10 2.04 19.51
N MET A 111 4.37 1.42 18.56
CA MET A 111 3.18 0.66 18.90
C MET A 111 3.51 -0.82 18.72
N PRO A 112 3.07 -1.70 19.64
CA PRO A 112 3.42 -3.11 19.61
C PRO A 112 2.97 -3.76 18.30
N VAL A 113 3.88 -4.53 17.70
CA VAL A 113 3.65 -5.32 16.49
C VAL A 113 2.52 -6.30 16.75
N ALA A 114 1.32 -5.99 16.29
CA ALA A 114 0.26 -6.98 16.18
C ALA A 114 0.66 -7.93 15.04
N ARG A 115 1.15 -9.13 15.42
CA ARG A 115 1.32 -10.23 14.49
C ARG A 115 -0.04 -10.60 13.92
N GLY A 116 -0.17 -10.49 12.59
CA GLY A 116 -1.26 -11.07 11.83
C GLY A 116 -2.53 -10.21 11.81
N ALA A 117 -2.56 -9.16 11.02
CA ALA A 117 -3.79 -8.65 10.45
C ALA A 117 -3.85 -9.11 9.00
N ALA A 118 -4.46 -10.28 8.79
CA ALA A 118 -5.06 -10.60 7.51
C ALA A 118 -5.92 -9.39 7.11
N ALA A 119 -5.77 -8.95 5.87
CA ALA A 119 -6.58 -7.90 5.29
C ALA A 119 -8.06 -8.15 5.61
N ARG A 120 -8.58 -7.49 6.63
CA ARG A 120 -10.02 -7.36 6.79
C ARG A 120 -10.45 -6.32 5.79
N ASN A 121 -10.89 -6.84 4.67
CA ASN A 121 -11.71 -6.14 3.73
C ASN A 121 -13.08 -5.94 4.41
N GLU A 122 -13.15 -5.01 5.36
CA GLU A 122 -14.44 -4.52 5.85
C GLU A 122 -14.98 -3.57 4.79
N THR A 123 -15.72 -4.20 3.91
CA THR A 123 -16.74 -3.57 3.09
C THR A 123 -17.39 -2.42 3.87
N ARG A 124 -17.03 -1.19 3.52
CA ARG A 124 -17.89 -0.02 3.72
C ARG A 124 -19.14 -0.18 2.83
N ARG A 125 -19.85 -1.28 3.01
CA ARG A 125 -21.21 -1.44 2.53
C ARG A 125 -22.12 -1.07 3.68
N SER A 126 -22.92 -0.04 3.40
CA SER A 126 -24.17 0.22 4.09
C SER A 126 -24.17 1.30 5.19
N LEU A 127 -24.18 2.54 4.73
CA LEU A 127 -25.02 3.55 5.37
C LEU A 127 -25.90 4.27 4.33
N TRP A 128 -25.74 3.96 3.06
CA TRP A 128 -26.57 4.53 1.99
C TRP A 128 -27.96 3.90 1.91
N TRP A 129 -28.15 2.67 2.40
CA TRP A 129 -29.44 1.98 2.40
C TRP A 129 -30.41 2.52 3.44
N LEU A 130 -29.93 3.09 4.55
CA LEU A 130 -30.79 3.68 5.57
C LEU A 130 -31.34 5.05 5.16
N ALA A 131 -30.64 5.79 4.30
CA ALA A 131 -31.12 7.04 3.75
C ALA A 131 -32.22 6.84 2.70
N ALA A 132 -32.16 5.76 1.93
CA ALA A 132 -33.18 5.46 0.91
C ALA A 132 -34.54 5.02 1.51
N LEU A 133 -34.52 4.35 2.66
CA LEU A 133 -35.77 3.94 3.35
C LEU A 133 -36.51 5.11 4.02
N GLY A 134 -35.77 6.13 4.48
CA GLY A 134 -36.38 7.33 5.08
C GLY A 134 -37.20 8.17 4.10
N ILE A 135 -36.74 8.27 2.85
CA ILE A 135 -37.40 9.08 1.80
C ILE A 135 -38.67 8.39 1.29
N ALA A 136 -38.69 7.07 1.22
CA ALA A 136 -39.86 6.31 0.78
C ALA A 136 -41.03 6.38 1.78
N LEU A 137 -40.74 6.41 3.08
CA LEU A 137 -41.77 6.52 4.13
C LEU A 137 -42.41 7.91 4.19
N LEU A 138 -41.63 8.97 3.97
CA LEU A 138 -42.15 10.35 3.92
C LEU A 138 -43.01 10.60 2.69
N GLY A 139 -42.73 9.99 1.54
CA GLY A 139 -43.55 10.06 0.34
C GLY A 139 -44.90 9.39 0.48
N LEU A 140 -44.98 8.24 1.15
CA LEU A 140 -46.20 7.51 1.41
C LEU A 140 -47.10 8.22 2.43
N LEU A 141 -46.54 8.89 3.42
CA LEU A 141 -47.30 9.67 4.40
C LEU A 141 -47.92 10.93 3.76
N TRP A 142 -47.19 11.57 2.83
CA TRP A 142 -47.70 12.76 2.12
C TRP A 142 -48.84 12.43 1.15
N LEU A 143 -48.80 11.22 0.54
CA LEU A 143 -49.86 10.77 -0.37
C LEU A 143 -51.15 10.39 0.35
N LYS A 144 -51.08 9.96 1.63
CA LYS A 144 -52.27 9.64 2.45
C LYS A 144 -53.00 10.86 2.99
N LEU A 145 -52.32 12.00 3.16
CA LEU A 145 -52.92 13.25 3.67
C LEU A 145 -53.57 14.10 2.58
N ARG A 146 -53.51 13.71 1.31
CA ARG A 146 -54.04 14.47 0.18
C ARG A 146 -55.25 13.80 -0.52
N ARG A 147 -56.06 13.01 0.21
CA ARG A 147 -57.35 12.58 -0.31
C ARG A 147 -58.43 13.43 0.32
N PRO A 148 -59.31 14.10 -0.52
CA PRO A 148 -60.47 14.88 -0.08
C PRO A 148 -61.55 14.00 0.53
#